data_9ee1c2932fd047dfdd04efc925f3b00b
#
_entry.id   9ee1c2932fd047dfdd04efc925f3b00b
#
_cell.length_a   1.000
_cell.length_b   1.000
_cell.length_c   1.000
_cell.angle_alpha   90.00
_cell.angle_beta   90.00
_cell.angle_gamma   90.00
#
_symmetry.space_group_name_H-M   'P 1'
#
loop_
_entity.id
_entity.type
_entity.pdbx_description
1 polymer ?
#
loop_
_entity_poly.entity_id
_entity_poly.type
_entity_poly.pdbx_seq_one_letter_code
_entity_poly.pdbx_strand_id
1 'polypeptide(L)'
;MKATGLSTHPSEHLKPNQISFEDGEAYIARKDIINIFTDGSKTEHGVGAAICVLTNDIWAYQWSAKLNDNNTVFQAELTALHEAVIYASHLPNYNTSKIHVDNRASIMASSNPKSTNETARKIFKILLSNPRIKVSWVKTHAGNIGNERADQLAKDATQHGQPYSHTELPKPHIKGLLRKRMLEEWQTSWKNGDTGRKIYNIMPSVSLRPTN
;
A
#
# COMPACT_ATOMS: atom_id res chain seq x y z
N MET A 1 -11.47 -39.02 4.81
CA MET A 1 -12.48 -37.92 4.76
C MET A 1 -11.72 -36.61 4.59
N LYS A 2 -11.83 -35.98 3.41
CA LYS A 2 -11.27 -34.63 3.19
C LYS A 2 -12.22 -33.64 3.86
N ALA A 3 -11.72 -32.83 4.80
CA ALA A 3 -12.48 -31.74 5.38
C ALA A 3 -12.82 -30.76 4.25
N THR A 4 -14.09 -30.72 3.89
CA THR A 4 -14.66 -29.72 3.00
C THR A 4 -14.48 -28.35 3.65
N GLY A 5 -13.89 -27.43 2.91
CA GLY A 5 -13.56 -26.09 3.40
C GLY A 5 -14.72 -25.39 4.07
N LEU A 6 -14.42 -24.75 5.18
CA LEU A 6 -15.32 -23.84 5.88
C LEU A 6 -15.85 -22.82 4.86
N SER A 7 -17.11 -22.96 4.50
CA SER A 7 -17.86 -21.96 3.75
C SER A 7 -17.90 -20.69 4.58
N THR A 8 -17.21 -19.65 4.15
CA THR A 8 -17.31 -18.33 4.77
C THR A 8 -18.73 -17.80 4.57
N HIS A 9 -19.28 -17.18 5.60
CA HIS A 9 -20.65 -16.66 5.55
C HIS A 9 -20.77 -15.59 4.44
N PRO A 10 -21.87 -15.53 3.67
CA PRO A 10 -22.03 -14.53 2.59
C PRO A 10 -21.82 -13.07 3.01
N SER A 11 -22.04 -12.73 4.29
CA SER A 11 -21.76 -11.40 4.85
C SER A 11 -20.25 -11.09 4.99
N GLU A 12 -19.37 -12.08 4.81
CA GLU A 12 -17.92 -11.93 4.89
C GLU A 12 -17.27 -11.69 3.50
N HIS A 13 -18.09 -11.61 2.45
CA HIS A 13 -17.64 -11.37 1.08
C HIS A 13 -18.06 -9.99 0.60
N LEU A 14 -17.19 -9.38 -0.21
CA LEU A 14 -17.54 -8.16 -0.94
C LEU A 14 -18.72 -8.45 -1.89
N LYS A 15 -19.54 -7.44 -2.11
CA LYS A 15 -20.68 -7.57 -3.03
C LYS A 15 -20.21 -7.83 -4.45
N PRO A 16 -20.97 -8.57 -5.27
CA PRO A 16 -20.69 -8.73 -6.68
C PRO A 16 -20.47 -7.36 -7.35
N ASN A 17 -19.50 -7.27 -8.24
CA ASN A 17 -19.12 -6.04 -8.96
C ASN A 17 -18.63 -4.87 -8.07
N GLN A 18 -18.27 -5.11 -6.82
CA GLN A 18 -17.63 -4.09 -5.99
C GLN A 18 -16.16 -3.90 -6.37
N ILE A 19 -15.51 -4.95 -6.88
CA ILE A 19 -14.17 -4.91 -7.44
C ILE A 19 -14.22 -5.35 -8.90
N SER A 20 -13.61 -4.57 -9.79
CA SER A 20 -13.49 -4.86 -11.22
C SER A 20 -12.03 -4.76 -11.66
N PHE A 21 -11.61 -5.73 -12.47
CA PHE A 21 -10.31 -5.73 -13.15
C PHE A 21 -10.41 -5.37 -14.63
N GLU A 22 -11.62 -5.05 -15.10
CA GLU A 22 -11.84 -4.50 -16.43
C GLU A 22 -11.48 -3.01 -16.43
N ASP A 23 -10.98 -2.53 -17.57
CA ASP A 23 -10.57 -1.14 -17.70
C ASP A 23 -11.74 -0.20 -17.44
N GLY A 24 -11.57 0.64 -16.41
CA GLY A 24 -12.63 1.50 -15.89
C GLY A 24 -12.91 2.77 -16.70
N GLU A 25 -12.25 2.98 -17.86
CA GLU A 25 -12.36 4.23 -18.63
C GLU A 25 -13.79 4.61 -19.00
N ALA A 26 -14.65 3.63 -19.35
CA ALA A 26 -16.05 3.86 -19.72
C ALA A 26 -16.89 4.52 -18.60
N TYR A 27 -16.42 4.51 -17.36
CA TYR A 27 -17.16 5.05 -16.22
C TYR A 27 -16.75 6.48 -15.84
N ILE A 28 -15.63 6.99 -16.35
CA ILE A 28 -15.16 8.35 -16.07
C ILE A 28 -16.10 9.39 -16.66
N ALA A 29 -16.81 9.05 -17.74
CA ALA A 29 -17.79 9.91 -18.37
C ALA A 29 -19.13 10.07 -17.59
N ARG A 30 -19.33 9.28 -16.52
CA ARG A 30 -20.57 9.35 -15.73
C ARG A 30 -20.49 10.44 -14.67
N LYS A 31 -21.29 11.49 -14.85
CA LYS A 31 -21.38 12.64 -13.93
C LYS A 31 -22.10 12.35 -12.61
N ASP A 32 -22.87 11.27 -12.54
CA ASP A 32 -23.61 10.81 -11.35
C ASP A 32 -22.74 10.01 -10.36
N ILE A 33 -21.48 9.78 -10.69
CA ILE A 33 -20.53 9.01 -9.89
C ILE A 33 -19.37 9.91 -9.45
N ILE A 34 -19.00 9.79 -8.18
CA ILE A 34 -17.78 10.42 -7.68
C ILE A 34 -16.59 9.54 -8.06
N ASN A 35 -15.72 10.07 -8.90
CA ASN A 35 -14.51 9.39 -9.37
C ASN A 35 -13.32 9.78 -8.48
N ILE A 36 -12.66 8.79 -7.91
CA ILE A 36 -11.49 8.94 -7.04
C ILE A 36 -10.34 8.19 -7.69
N PHE A 37 -9.23 8.87 -7.92
CA PHE A 37 -8.02 8.28 -8.51
C PHE A 37 -6.95 8.20 -7.45
N THR A 38 -6.18 7.12 -7.45
CA THR A 38 -5.13 6.85 -6.45
C THR A 38 -3.84 6.55 -7.15
N ASP A 39 -2.74 7.00 -6.57
CA ASP A 39 -1.40 6.65 -7.02
C ASP A 39 -0.39 6.62 -5.87
N GLY A 40 0.64 5.78 -6.02
CA GLY A 40 1.77 5.66 -5.12
C GLY A 40 3.08 5.73 -5.87
N SER A 41 3.93 6.69 -5.55
CA SER A 41 5.20 6.92 -6.24
C SER A 41 6.41 6.71 -5.34
N LYS A 42 7.50 6.23 -5.93
CA LYS A 42 8.82 6.20 -5.28
C LYS A 42 9.85 6.77 -6.24
N THR A 43 10.54 7.80 -5.79
CA THR A 43 11.63 8.46 -6.50
C THR A 43 12.93 8.43 -5.69
N GLU A 44 13.98 9.01 -6.18
CA GLU A 44 15.24 9.24 -5.41
C GLU A 44 15.03 10.15 -4.19
N HIS A 45 13.97 10.98 -4.19
CA HIS A 45 13.65 11.93 -3.13
C HIS A 45 12.76 11.35 -2.02
N GLY A 46 12.21 10.16 -2.22
CA GLY A 46 11.37 9.52 -1.22
C GLY A 46 10.18 8.75 -1.79
N VAL A 47 9.20 8.54 -0.93
CA VAL A 47 7.98 7.80 -1.23
C VAL A 47 6.77 8.70 -1.00
N GLY A 48 5.89 8.79 -1.97
CA GLY A 48 4.67 9.60 -1.92
C GLY A 48 3.43 8.80 -2.24
N ALA A 49 2.29 9.21 -1.68
CA ALA A 49 0.97 8.67 -1.97
C ALA A 49 0.00 9.81 -2.21
N ALA A 50 -0.94 9.66 -3.13
CA ALA A 50 -1.90 10.69 -3.44
C ALA A 50 -3.25 10.15 -3.89
N ILE A 51 -4.27 10.97 -3.67
CA ILE A 51 -5.60 10.80 -4.27
C ILE A 51 -6.08 12.11 -4.86
N CYS A 52 -6.88 12.03 -5.90
CA CYS A 52 -7.65 13.16 -6.40
C CYS A 52 -9.09 12.74 -6.72
N VAL A 53 -10.01 13.64 -6.48
CA VAL A 53 -11.46 13.40 -6.59
C VAL A 53 -12.04 14.29 -7.68
N LEU A 54 -12.68 13.67 -8.64
CA LEU A 54 -13.36 14.33 -9.75
C LEU A 54 -14.87 14.13 -9.62
N THR A 55 -15.61 15.22 -9.59
CA THR A 55 -17.07 15.22 -9.55
C THR A 55 -17.60 16.29 -10.52
N ASN A 56 -18.47 15.91 -11.44
CA ASN A 56 -19.02 16.83 -12.44
C ASN A 56 -17.96 17.66 -13.19
N ASP A 57 -16.87 17.00 -13.60
CA ASP A 57 -15.73 17.60 -14.30
C ASP A 57 -14.96 18.67 -13.46
N ILE A 58 -15.17 18.67 -12.13
CA ILE A 58 -14.48 19.57 -11.19
C ILE A 58 -13.61 18.74 -10.23
N TRP A 59 -12.38 19.17 -10.03
CA TRP A 59 -11.50 18.63 -8.98
C TRP A 59 -12.00 19.07 -7.62
N ALA A 60 -12.78 18.22 -6.96
CA ALA A 60 -13.45 18.53 -5.70
C ALA A 60 -12.53 18.39 -4.48
N TYR A 61 -11.54 17.47 -4.53
CA TYR A 61 -10.64 17.22 -3.42
C TYR A 61 -9.33 16.62 -3.91
N GLN A 62 -8.24 16.93 -3.22
CA GLN A 62 -6.93 16.34 -3.42
C GLN A 62 -6.27 16.11 -2.06
N TRP A 63 -5.59 14.99 -1.92
CA TRP A 63 -4.76 14.69 -0.79
C TRP A 63 -3.47 14.05 -1.26
N SER A 64 -2.37 14.43 -0.65
CA SER A 64 -1.09 13.79 -0.88
C SER A 64 -0.23 13.81 0.38
N ALA A 65 0.63 12.83 0.53
CA ALA A 65 1.50 12.72 1.70
C ALA A 65 2.83 12.06 1.35
N LYS A 66 3.87 12.46 2.06
CA LYS A 66 5.19 11.83 2.05
C LYS A 66 5.23 10.72 3.08
N LEU A 67 5.53 9.50 2.63
CA LEU A 67 5.78 8.34 3.48
C LEU A 67 7.26 8.31 3.88
N ASN A 68 7.60 7.40 4.80
CA ASN A 68 9.02 7.13 5.11
C ASN A 68 9.75 6.59 3.86
N ASP A 69 10.96 7.07 3.60
CA ASP A 69 11.75 6.73 2.40
C ASP A 69 12.05 5.23 2.27
N ASN A 70 11.98 4.49 3.38
CA ASN A 70 12.13 3.03 3.40
C ASN A 70 10.85 2.27 3.03
N ASN A 71 9.71 2.96 2.86
CA ASN A 71 8.49 2.34 2.35
C ASN A 71 8.66 1.94 0.87
N THR A 72 7.88 0.95 0.47
CA THR A 72 7.83 0.48 -0.92
C THR A 72 6.75 1.22 -1.71
N VAL A 73 6.85 1.23 -3.03
CA VAL A 73 5.78 1.71 -3.91
C VAL A 73 4.46 1.00 -3.58
N PHE A 74 4.47 -0.32 -3.38
CA PHE A 74 3.28 -1.06 -3.01
C PHE A 74 2.61 -0.55 -1.71
N GLN A 75 3.41 -0.12 -0.72
CA GLN A 75 2.86 0.49 0.49
C GLN A 75 2.28 1.88 0.23
N ALA A 76 2.89 2.66 -0.67
CA ALA A 76 2.36 3.95 -1.09
C ALA A 76 1.00 3.78 -1.79
N GLU A 77 0.91 2.84 -2.72
CA GLU A 77 -0.33 2.48 -3.41
C GLU A 77 -1.45 2.04 -2.45
N LEU A 78 -1.11 1.17 -1.50
CA LEU A 78 -2.08 0.76 -0.48
C LEU A 78 -2.48 1.91 0.44
N THR A 79 -1.58 2.85 0.73
CA THR A 79 -1.90 4.03 1.52
C THR A 79 -2.85 4.95 0.76
N ALA A 80 -2.57 5.22 -0.52
CA ALA A 80 -3.46 5.99 -1.37
C ALA A 80 -4.86 5.35 -1.48
N LEU A 81 -4.93 4.04 -1.72
CA LEU A 81 -6.20 3.32 -1.76
C LEU A 81 -6.93 3.36 -0.41
N HIS A 82 -6.22 3.26 0.71
CA HIS A 82 -6.80 3.36 2.04
C HIS A 82 -7.44 4.72 2.30
N GLU A 83 -6.71 5.80 2.00
CA GLU A 83 -7.22 7.17 2.13
C GLU A 83 -8.42 7.42 1.21
N ALA A 84 -8.39 6.90 -0.03
CA ALA A 84 -9.52 6.97 -0.96
C ALA A 84 -10.78 6.28 -0.42
N VAL A 85 -10.61 5.09 0.18
CA VAL A 85 -11.72 4.33 0.75
C VAL A 85 -12.26 5.01 2.01
N ILE A 86 -11.39 5.57 2.86
CA ILE A 86 -11.80 6.40 4.01
C ILE A 86 -12.61 7.61 3.52
N TYR A 87 -12.07 8.39 2.59
CA TYR A 87 -12.77 9.55 2.02
C TYR A 87 -14.15 9.15 1.48
N ALA A 88 -14.22 8.10 0.66
CA ALA A 88 -15.47 7.62 0.09
C ALA A 88 -16.48 7.16 1.16
N SER A 89 -16.00 6.61 2.28
CA SER A 89 -16.87 6.14 3.37
C SER A 89 -17.57 7.27 4.12
N HIS A 90 -16.99 8.46 4.12
CA HIS A 90 -17.57 9.66 4.75
C HIS A 90 -18.53 10.44 3.82
N LEU A 91 -18.60 10.08 2.54
CA LEU A 91 -19.54 10.71 1.63
C LEU A 91 -20.99 10.30 1.94
N PRO A 92 -21.98 11.13 1.63
CA PRO A 92 -23.38 10.81 1.84
C PRO A 92 -23.80 9.48 1.19
N ASN A 93 -24.70 8.75 1.85
CA ASN A 93 -25.05 7.37 1.46
C ASN A 93 -25.74 7.23 0.09
N TYR A 94 -26.25 8.29 -0.49
CA TYR A 94 -26.87 8.29 -1.82
C TYR A 94 -25.85 8.39 -2.97
N ASN A 95 -24.59 8.67 -2.66
CA ASN A 95 -23.55 8.78 -3.69
C ASN A 95 -22.85 7.44 -3.91
N THR A 96 -22.73 7.03 -5.15
CA THR A 96 -21.83 5.93 -5.56
C THR A 96 -20.44 6.50 -5.81
N SER A 97 -19.43 5.91 -5.20
CA SER A 97 -18.03 6.28 -5.41
C SER A 97 -17.32 5.19 -6.18
N LYS A 98 -16.53 5.56 -7.17
CA LYS A 98 -15.66 4.65 -7.91
C LYS A 98 -14.21 5.06 -7.72
N ILE A 99 -13.42 4.15 -7.18
CA ILE A 99 -11.99 4.33 -6.95
C ILE A 99 -11.25 3.66 -8.10
N HIS A 100 -10.44 4.42 -8.80
CA HIS A 100 -9.61 4.02 -9.92
C HIS A 100 -8.19 3.79 -9.43
N VAL A 101 -7.69 2.58 -9.61
CA VAL A 101 -6.37 2.12 -9.13
C VAL A 101 -5.62 1.47 -10.28
N ASP A 102 -4.42 1.87 -10.56
CA ASP A 102 -3.60 1.26 -11.61
C ASP A 102 -2.76 0.07 -11.10
N ASN A 103 -2.56 -0.03 -9.79
CA ASN A 103 -1.84 -1.12 -9.17
C ASN A 103 -2.75 -2.32 -8.85
N ARG A 104 -2.76 -3.33 -9.73
CA ARG A 104 -3.57 -4.55 -9.56
C ARG A 104 -3.24 -5.30 -8.26
N ALA A 105 -1.98 -5.29 -7.81
CA ALA A 105 -1.57 -5.99 -6.59
C ALA A 105 -2.23 -5.39 -5.34
N SER A 106 -2.41 -4.07 -5.30
CA SER A 106 -3.11 -3.37 -4.21
C SER A 106 -4.58 -3.74 -4.15
N ILE A 107 -5.24 -3.85 -5.32
CA ILE A 107 -6.64 -4.31 -5.41
C ILE A 107 -6.74 -5.77 -4.94
N MET A 108 -5.88 -6.65 -5.45
CA MET A 108 -5.89 -8.07 -5.06
C MET A 108 -5.64 -8.27 -3.57
N ALA A 109 -4.69 -7.54 -2.98
CA ALA A 109 -4.43 -7.59 -1.55
C ALA A 109 -5.65 -7.14 -0.73
N SER A 110 -6.32 -6.07 -1.17
CA SER A 110 -7.47 -5.45 -0.49
C SER A 110 -8.79 -6.19 -0.71
N SER A 111 -8.86 -7.10 -1.69
CA SER A 111 -10.01 -7.98 -1.90
C SER A 111 -9.96 -9.27 -1.08
N ASN A 112 -8.81 -9.56 -0.46
CA ASN A 112 -8.59 -10.79 0.31
C ASN A 112 -8.76 -10.54 1.81
N PRO A 113 -9.80 -11.11 2.47
CA PRO A 113 -10.01 -10.97 3.91
C PRO A 113 -8.87 -11.55 4.76
N LYS A 114 -8.11 -12.51 4.19
CA LYS A 114 -6.96 -13.18 4.82
C LYS A 114 -5.61 -12.54 4.44
N SER A 115 -5.61 -11.34 3.87
CA SER A 115 -4.37 -10.63 3.53
C SER A 115 -3.47 -10.51 4.76
N THR A 116 -2.19 -10.80 4.59
CA THR A 116 -1.17 -10.60 5.65
C THR A 116 -0.84 -9.12 5.88
N ASN A 117 -1.21 -8.25 4.94
CA ASN A 117 -1.00 -6.81 5.03
C ASN A 117 -2.14 -6.17 5.83
N GLU A 118 -1.80 -5.41 6.88
CA GLU A 118 -2.77 -4.79 7.78
C GLU A 118 -3.60 -3.71 7.07
N THR A 119 -2.96 -2.84 6.28
CA THR A 119 -3.64 -1.79 5.52
C THR A 119 -4.66 -2.39 4.55
N ALA A 120 -4.27 -3.46 3.84
CA ALA A 120 -5.19 -4.17 2.94
C ALA A 120 -6.41 -4.75 3.68
N ARG A 121 -6.22 -5.29 4.89
CA ARG A 121 -7.36 -5.76 5.72
C ARG A 121 -8.25 -4.62 6.19
N LYS A 122 -7.69 -3.45 6.51
CA LYS A 122 -8.48 -2.24 6.85
C LYS A 122 -9.33 -1.81 5.66
N ILE A 123 -8.74 -1.75 4.46
CA ILE A 123 -9.47 -1.45 3.22
C ILE A 123 -10.61 -2.46 3.01
N PHE A 124 -10.33 -3.77 3.10
CA PHE A 124 -11.35 -4.80 2.97
C PHE A 124 -12.54 -4.59 3.91
N LYS A 125 -12.29 -4.30 5.19
CA LYS A 125 -13.34 -4.06 6.19
C LYS A 125 -14.20 -2.85 5.84
N ILE A 126 -13.60 -1.76 5.38
CA ILE A 126 -14.36 -0.56 4.99
C ILE A 126 -15.20 -0.85 3.74
N LEU A 127 -14.65 -1.52 2.74
CA LEU A 127 -15.38 -1.92 1.53
C LEU A 127 -16.56 -2.84 1.86
N LEU A 128 -16.37 -3.80 2.77
CA LEU A 128 -17.41 -4.72 3.21
C LEU A 128 -18.61 -3.97 3.83
N SER A 129 -18.34 -2.92 4.63
CA SER A 129 -19.37 -2.09 5.26
C SER A 129 -20.01 -1.09 4.31
N ASN A 130 -19.39 -0.81 3.16
CA ASN A 130 -19.79 0.24 2.23
C ASN A 130 -19.93 -0.28 0.79
N PRO A 131 -21.00 -1.03 0.46
CA PRO A 131 -21.16 -1.65 -0.86
C PRO A 131 -21.32 -0.65 -2.03
N ARG A 132 -21.54 0.63 -1.76
CA ARG A 132 -21.59 1.72 -2.73
C ARG A 132 -20.21 2.17 -3.21
N ILE A 133 -19.13 1.81 -2.47
CA ILE A 133 -17.76 2.06 -2.88
C ILE A 133 -17.34 0.95 -3.82
N LYS A 134 -16.99 1.31 -5.05
CA LYS A 134 -16.50 0.39 -6.07
C LYS A 134 -15.03 0.68 -6.33
N VAL A 135 -14.23 -0.37 -6.51
CA VAL A 135 -12.82 -0.28 -6.88
C VAL A 135 -12.64 -0.90 -8.24
N SER A 136 -12.00 -0.20 -9.15
CA SER A 136 -11.70 -0.73 -10.47
C SER A 136 -10.25 -0.47 -10.86
N TRP A 137 -9.69 -1.45 -11.55
CA TRP A 137 -8.41 -1.28 -12.20
C TRP A 137 -8.53 -0.33 -13.39
N VAL A 138 -7.50 0.51 -13.57
CA VAL A 138 -7.31 1.35 -14.75
C VAL A 138 -5.91 1.10 -15.30
N LYS A 139 -5.79 1.20 -16.62
CA LYS A 139 -4.49 1.04 -17.27
C LYS A 139 -3.63 2.27 -17.05
N THR A 140 -2.40 2.05 -16.61
CA THR A 140 -1.39 3.10 -16.42
C THR A 140 -1.07 3.78 -17.76
N HIS A 141 -0.92 5.11 -17.76
CA HIS A 141 -0.56 5.92 -18.94
C HIS A 141 -1.48 5.74 -20.17
N ALA A 142 -2.77 5.51 -19.95
CA ALA A 142 -3.75 5.41 -21.02
C ALA A 142 -4.42 6.75 -21.41
N GLY A 143 -3.83 7.88 -21.00
CA GLY A 143 -4.40 9.21 -21.26
C GLY A 143 -5.54 9.59 -20.30
N ASN A 144 -5.68 8.85 -19.19
CA ASN A 144 -6.68 9.15 -18.17
C ASN A 144 -6.24 10.33 -17.30
N ILE A 145 -6.86 11.48 -17.49
CA ILE A 145 -6.52 12.74 -16.80
C ILE A 145 -6.51 12.57 -15.27
N GLY A 146 -7.41 11.75 -14.71
CA GLY A 146 -7.47 11.53 -13.28
C GLY A 146 -6.29 10.72 -12.76
N ASN A 147 -5.91 9.66 -13.48
CA ASN A 147 -4.75 8.85 -13.11
C ASN A 147 -3.45 9.65 -13.26
N GLU A 148 -3.31 10.41 -14.35
CA GLU A 148 -2.15 11.29 -14.55
C GLU A 148 -2.05 12.37 -13.47
N ARG A 149 -3.19 12.90 -13.01
CA ARG A 149 -3.20 13.86 -11.91
C ARG A 149 -2.78 13.23 -10.59
N ALA A 150 -3.25 12.04 -10.27
CA ALA A 150 -2.86 11.30 -9.06
C ALA A 150 -1.36 10.97 -9.08
N ASP A 151 -0.83 10.50 -10.22
CA ASP A 151 0.60 10.24 -10.43
C ASP A 151 1.45 11.50 -10.18
N GLN A 152 1.05 12.65 -10.76
CA GLN A 152 1.75 13.90 -10.56
C GLN A 152 1.76 14.32 -9.08
N LEU A 153 0.63 14.21 -8.39
CA LEU A 153 0.53 14.52 -6.96
C LEU A 153 1.37 13.57 -6.10
N ALA A 154 1.38 12.27 -6.42
CA ALA A 154 2.18 11.29 -5.70
C ALA A 154 3.69 11.53 -5.88
N LYS A 155 4.13 11.88 -7.09
CA LYS A 155 5.51 12.27 -7.38
C LYS A 155 5.93 13.55 -6.65
N ASP A 156 5.11 14.59 -6.69
CA ASP A 156 5.35 15.83 -5.96
C ASP A 156 5.44 15.59 -4.44
N ALA A 157 4.58 14.73 -3.91
CA ALA A 157 4.58 14.37 -2.50
C ALA A 157 5.88 13.68 -2.03
N THR A 158 6.66 13.08 -2.93
CA THR A 158 7.96 12.50 -2.54
C THR A 158 8.95 13.55 -2.04
N GLN A 159 8.80 14.80 -2.45
CA GLN A 159 9.66 15.94 -2.04
C GLN A 159 8.93 16.87 -1.06
N HIS A 160 7.71 17.27 -1.40
CA HIS A 160 7.00 18.38 -0.76
C HIS A 160 5.80 17.93 0.07
N GLY A 161 5.49 16.62 0.09
CA GLY A 161 4.34 16.08 0.83
C GLY A 161 4.47 16.26 2.35
N GLN A 162 3.33 16.41 3.01
CA GLN A 162 3.28 16.39 4.48
C GLN A 162 3.64 14.98 4.98
N PRO A 163 4.42 14.85 6.06
CA PRO A 163 4.80 13.57 6.60
C PRO A 163 3.57 12.73 7.01
N TYR A 164 3.55 11.47 6.62
CA TYR A 164 2.51 10.51 6.96
C TYR A 164 3.07 9.43 7.90
N SER A 165 2.66 9.47 9.15
CA SER A 165 3.23 8.62 10.22
C SER A 165 2.52 7.27 10.41
N HIS A 166 1.43 7.01 9.69
CA HIS A 166 0.58 5.83 9.91
C HIS A 166 0.98 4.61 9.10
N THR A 167 2.07 4.67 8.31
CA THR A 167 2.59 3.51 7.60
C THR A 167 3.67 2.79 8.41
N GLU A 168 3.53 1.48 8.53
CA GLU A 168 4.57 0.64 9.10
C GLU A 168 5.77 0.52 8.14
N LEU A 169 6.97 0.40 8.71
CA LEU A 169 8.16 0.09 7.92
C LEU A 169 8.07 -1.32 7.31
N PRO A 170 8.61 -1.53 6.10
CA PRO A 170 8.63 -2.86 5.48
C PRO A 170 9.34 -3.89 6.36
N LYS A 171 8.74 -5.07 6.54
CA LYS A 171 9.35 -6.17 7.30
C LYS A 171 10.78 -6.51 6.88
N PRO A 172 11.13 -6.54 5.57
CA PRO A 172 12.51 -6.74 5.14
C PRO A 172 13.48 -5.66 5.65
N HIS A 173 13.04 -4.39 5.68
CA HIS A 173 13.84 -3.29 6.19
C HIS A 173 14.12 -3.46 7.70
N ILE A 174 13.07 -3.73 8.50
CA ILE A 174 13.20 -3.97 9.94
C ILE A 174 14.13 -5.17 10.21
N LYS A 175 13.96 -6.27 9.46
CA LYS A 175 14.84 -7.45 9.57
C LYS A 175 16.29 -7.10 9.24
N GLY A 176 16.53 -6.23 8.25
CA GLY A 176 17.86 -5.74 7.88
C GLY A 176 18.52 -4.98 9.04
N LEU A 177 17.77 -4.03 9.62
CA LEU A 177 18.24 -3.24 10.78
C LEU A 177 18.57 -4.15 11.98
N LEU A 178 17.67 -5.07 12.33
CA LEU A 178 17.89 -6.00 13.44
C LEU A 178 19.11 -6.91 13.20
N ARG A 179 19.30 -7.41 11.98
CA ARG A 179 20.48 -8.18 11.62
C ARG A 179 21.77 -7.38 11.76
N LYS A 180 21.77 -6.16 11.26
CA LYS A 180 22.93 -5.27 11.35
C LYS A 180 23.30 -5.06 12.82
N ARG A 181 22.35 -4.68 13.66
CA ARG A 181 22.55 -4.48 15.08
C ARG A 181 23.07 -5.74 15.79
N MET A 182 22.46 -6.88 15.52
CA MET A 182 22.88 -8.16 16.09
C MET A 182 24.34 -8.48 15.71
N LEU A 183 24.74 -8.26 14.45
CA LEU A 183 26.10 -8.49 14.01
C LEU A 183 27.10 -7.53 14.68
N GLU A 184 26.74 -6.27 14.86
CA GLU A 184 27.57 -5.27 15.56
C GLU A 184 27.76 -5.64 17.04
N GLU A 185 26.69 -6.05 17.73
CA GLU A 185 26.75 -6.51 19.13
C GLU A 185 27.57 -7.81 19.23
N TRP A 186 27.39 -8.76 18.32
CA TRP A 186 28.15 -9.99 18.28
C TRP A 186 29.63 -9.73 17.99
N GLN A 187 29.96 -8.87 17.02
CA GLN A 187 31.33 -8.47 16.70
C GLN A 187 32.01 -7.83 17.92
N THR A 188 31.29 -6.98 18.65
CA THR A 188 31.82 -6.33 19.87
C THR A 188 32.13 -7.37 20.95
N SER A 189 31.21 -8.29 21.21
CA SER A 189 31.40 -9.38 22.17
C SER A 189 32.52 -10.32 21.73
N TRP A 190 32.62 -10.62 20.44
CA TRP A 190 33.68 -11.47 19.87
C TRP A 190 35.06 -10.83 20.02
N LYS A 191 35.16 -9.53 19.80
CA LYS A 191 36.41 -8.78 19.95
C LYS A 191 36.87 -8.68 21.41
N ASN A 192 35.95 -8.49 22.34
CA ASN A 192 36.24 -8.17 23.75
C ASN A 192 36.18 -9.39 24.68
N GLY A 193 35.72 -10.55 24.19
CA GLY A 193 35.62 -11.77 24.99
C GLY A 193 36.99 -12.39 25.31
N ASP A 194 37.14 -12.93 26.53
CA ASP A 194 38.36 -13.58 26.98
C ASP A 194 38.51 -15.00 26.43
N THR A 195 37.40 -15.66 26.11
CA THR A 195 37.33 -16.98 25.52
C THR A 195 37.45 -16.94 24.00
N GLY A 196 38.16 -17.86 23.41
CA GLY A 196 38.25 -17.97 21.94
C GLY A 196 39.31 -17.09 21.27
N ARG A 197 40.23 -16.47 22.00
CA ARG A 197 41.29 -15.61 21.46
C ARG A 197 42.10 -16.24 20.32
N LYS A 198 42.39 -17.53 20.39
CA LYS A 198 43.11 -18.26 19.34
C LYS A 198 42.29 -18.30 18.04
N ILE A 199 40.98 -18.48 18.15
CA ILE A 199 40.04 -18.48 17.00
C ILE A 199 39.85 -17.09 16.46
N TYR A 200 39.78 -16.05 17.32
CA TYR A 200 39.72 -14.67 16.92
C TYR A 200 40.88 -14.24 16.01
N ASN A 201 42.09 -14.73 16.29
CA ASN A 201 43.23 -14.42 15.44
C ASN A 201 43.15 -15.06 14.04
N ILE A 202 42.35 -16.11 13.86
CA ILE A 202 42.07 -16.76 12.58
C ILE A 202 40.84 -16.15 11.90
N MET A 203 39.83 -15.88 12.69
CA MET A 203 38.52 -15.34 12.22
C MET A 203 38.14 -14.09 13.03
N PRO A 204 38.71 -12.92 12.70
CA PRO A 204 38.49 -11.70 13.48
C PRO A 204 37.11 -11.06 13.26
N SER A 205 36.41 -11.46 12.19
CA SER A 205 35.08 -10.92 11.89
C SER A 205 33.99 -11.98 11.99
N VAL A 206 32.86 -11.61 12.58
CA VAL A 206 31.67 -12.45 12.62
C VAL A 206 30.89 -12.35 11.31
N SER A 207 30.29 -13.46 10.87
CA SER A 207 29.49 -13.53 9.66
C SER A 207 28.30 -14.48 9.84
N LEU A 208 27.18 -14.15 9.22
CA LEU A 208 26.03 -15.06 9.13
C LEU A 208 26.15 -16.06 7.96
N ARG A 209 27.21 -15.97 7.15
CA ARG A 209 27.47 -16.96 6.11
C ARG A 209 28.16 -18.17 6.73
N PRO A 210 27.72 -19.40 6.41
CA PRO A 210 28.46 -20.58 6.78
C PRO A 210 29.90 -20.48 6.25
N THR A 211 30.88 -20.75 7.08
CA THR A 211 32.27 -20.98 6.63
C THR A 211 32.33 -22.39 6.04
N ASN A 212 32.51 -22.49 4.73
CA ASN A 212 32.80 -23.76 4.07
C ASN A 212 34.20 -24.22 4.46
#